data_978b914216bda494786a3e68ca4e2086
#
_entry.id   978b914216bda494786a3e68ca4e2086
#
_cell.length_a   1.000
_cell.length_b   1.000
_cell.length_c   1.000
_cell.angle_alpha   90.00
_cell.angle_beta   90.00
_cell.angle_gamma   90.00
#
_symmetry.space_group_name_H-M   'P 1'
#
loop_
_entity.id
_entity.type
_entity.pdbx_description
1 polymer ?
#
loop_
_entity_poly.entity_id
_entity_poly.type
_entity_poly.pdbx_seq_one_letter_code
_entity_poly.pdbx_strand_id
1 'polypeptide(L)'
;WHGLFGGLYLPHLRREVYGNLLKLEAALDAVAPRPPLAVGDPDFDGVRELFLGNADVQAVVKLDAHAALCELDAYGLAHNFGDVLTQRAAHYYRKLNVAPVAAEEGAGIASAHDRVAFKDVIGPADIAPDARPRRLFADAWHRLDGETAWPQYAAGAFKAPLMNAVFTSPLDGGEISKIITLAGRTLQVAYRLRNVPGGRFSVDLNLAMPSCDGYTGRYILADGSIPCGFGQALDLAVSQRLTLDDRVLGGSLVLSASRPVDIRARPHYTVSQSEAGFEKIMQAACITLSWPIDAVSQELTISLEILADK
;
A
#
# COMPACT_ATOMS: atom_id res chain seq x y z
N TRP A 1 22.97 11.71 -0.44
CA TRP A 1 21.65 12.25 -0.78
C TRP A 1 21.17 13.18 0.35
N HIS A 2 20.59 14.32 0.01
CA HIS A 2 20.26 15.35 0.98
C HIS A 2 18.75 15.34 1.30
N GLY A 3 18.39 14.76 2.45
CA GLY A 3 17.00 14.60 2.87
C GLY A 3 16.19 15.90 3.06
N LEU A 4 16.86 17.05 3.23
CA LEU A 4 16.22 18.37 3.35
C LEU A 4 15.64 18.90 2.04
N PHE A 5 16.13 18.44 0.89
CA PHE A 5 15.67 18.88 -0.43
C PHE A 5 14.77 17.87 -1.11
N GLY A 6 13.94 17.17 -0.35
CA GLY A 6 12.71 16.59 -0.84
C GLY A 6 12.80 15.31 -1.64
N GLY A 7 13.79 14.47 -1.45
CA GLY A 7 13.83 13.18 -2.13
C GLY A 7 12.74 12.19 -1.71
N LEU A 8 12.31 12.25 -0.45
CA LEU A 8 11.40 11.25 0.11
C LEU A 8 9.99 11.25 -0.48
N TYR A 9 9.53 12.36 -1.03
CA TYR A 9 8.22 12.42 -1.70
C TYR A 9 8.24 11.86 -3.14
N LEU A 10 9.43 11.63 -3.71
CA LEU A 10 9.60 11.10 -5.06
C LEU A 10 9.73 9.57 -5.02
N PRO A 11 8.75 8.80 -5.53
CA PRO A 11 8.74 7.34 -5.42
C PRO A 11 9.96 6.68 -6.06
N HIS A 12 10.42 7.21 -7.21
CA HIS A 12 11.59 6.64 -7.91
C HIS A 12 12.88 6.74 -7.10
N LEU A 13 13.04 7.80 -6.29
CA LEU A 13 14.23 7.96 -5.43
C LEU A 13 14.17 7.02 -4.22
N ARG A 14 13.01 6.86 -3.60
CA ARG A 14 12.82 5.87 -2.53
C ARG A 14 13.08 4.47 -3.05
N ARG A 15 12.53 4.14 -4.24
CA ARG A 15 12.73 2.85 -4.88
C ARG A 15 14.22 2.54 -5.10
N GLU A 16 15.02 3.50 -5.58
CA GLU A 16 16.46 3.27 -5.79
C GLU A 16 17.20 3.01 -4.49
N VAL A 17 16.90 3.76 -3.43
CA VAL A 17 17.49 3.52 -2.10
C VAL A 17 17.07 2.15 -1.58
N TYR A 18 15.76 1.88 -1.58
CA TYR A 18 15.20 0.64 -1.05
C TYR A 18 15.65 -0.59 -1.85
N GLY A 19 15.67 -0.49 -3.17
CA GLY A 19 16.15 -1.56 -4.04
C GLY A 19 17.60 -1.94 -3.79
N ASN A 20 18.46 -0.99 -3.43
CA ASN A 20 19.83 -1.31 -3.03
C ASN A 20 19.92 -1.99 -1.64
N LEU A 21 19.03 -1.64 -0.70
CA LEU A 21 18.90 -2.35 0.57
C LEU A 21 18.45 -3.79 0.35
N LEU A 22 17.45 -4.03 -0.49
CA LEU A 22 16.97 -5.38 -0.82
C LEU A 22 18.06 -6.24 -1.49
N LYS A 23 18.85 -5.66 -2.40
CA LYS A 23 20.02 -6.35 -2.99
C LYS A 23 21.06 -6.71 -1.94
N LEU A 24 21.31 -5.81 -0.97
CA LEU A 24 22.22 -6.08 0.14
C LEU A 24 21.69 -7.19 1.03
N GLU A 25 20.43 -7.16 1.40
CA GLU A 25 19.77 -8.22 2.19
C GLU A 25 19.87 -9.58 1.50
N ALA A 26 19.53 -9.66 0.20
CA ALA A 26 19.64 -10.89 -0.57
C ALA A 26 21.08 -11.41 -0.61
N ALA A 27 22.09 -10.53 -0.74
CA ALA A 27 23.49 -10.92 -0.72
C ALA A 27 23.93 -11.41 0.68
N LEU A 28 23.45 -10.82 1.75
CA LEU A 28 23.73 -11.27 3.12
C LEU A 28 23.05 -12.62 3.39
N ASP A 29 21.81 -12.82 2.99
CA ASP A 29 21.08 -14.07 3.14
C ASP A 29 21.71 -15.23 2.36
N ALA A 30 22.38 -14.94 1.24
CA ALA A 30 23.14 -15.96 0.51
C ALA A 30 24.34 -16.49 1.32
N VAL A 31 24.88 -15.71 2.25
CA VAL A 31 26.02 -16.09 3.10
C VAL A 31 25.58 -16.57 4.49
N ALA A 32 24.58 -15.89 5.07
CA ALA A 32 24.04 -16.17 6.39
C ALA A 32 22.51 -16.01 6.37
N PRO A 33 21.76 -17.06 5.97
CA PRO A 33 20.31 -16.99 5.83
C PRO A 33 19.61 -16.58 7.12
N ARG A 34 18.72 -15.61 7.04
CA ARG A 34 17.87 -15.21 8.15
C ARG A 34 16.80 -16.28 8.45
N PRO A 35 16.30 -16.35 9.68
CA PRO A 35 15.14 -17.20 9.98
C PRO A 35 13.94 -16.80 9.09
N PRO A 36 13.18 -17.79 8.57
CA PRO A 36 12.03 -17.51 7.71
C PRO A 36 10.89 -16.78 8.44
N LEU A 37 10.93 -16.77 9.77
CA LEU A 37 10.01 -16.06 10.63
C LEU A 37 10.81 -15.40 11.77
N ALA A 38 10.68 -14.09 11.91
CA ALA A 38 11.31 -13.33 12.99
C ALA A 38 10.37 -12.23 13.51
N VAL A 39 10.60 -11.77 14.74
CA VAL A 39 9.87 -10.64 15.32
C VAL A 39 10.89 -9.68 15.91
N GLY A 40 10.80 -8.41 15.56
CA GLY A 40 11.70 -7.36 16.00
C GLY A 40 11.05 -5.98 15.95
N ASP A 41 11.80 -4.97 16.32
CA ASP A 41 11.46 -3.54 16.24
C ASP A 41 12.68 -2.82 15.63
N PRO A 42 12.88 -2.92 14.30
CA PRO A 42 14.07 -2.35 13.65
C PRO A 42 13.99 -0.83 13.45
N ASP A 43 12.79 -0.25 13.44
CA ASP A 43 12.60 1.20 13.34
C ASP A 43 12.54 1.91 14.69
N PHE A 44 12.60 1.15 15.81
CA PHE A 44 12.64 1.63 17.19
C PHE A 44 11.46 2.53 17.57
N ASP A 45 10.30 2.30 16.96
CA ASP A 45 9.08 3.04 17.28
C ASP A 45 8.28 2.46 18.47
N GLY A 46 8.75 1.33 19.02
CA GLY A 46 8.13 0.63 20.16
C GLY A 46 7.03 -0.35 19.75
N VAL A 47 6.71 -0.46 18.47
CA VAL A 47 5.76 -1.46 17.94
C VAL A 47 6.54 -2.46 17.10
N ARG A 48 6.50 -3.73 17.48
CA ARG A 48 7.24 -4.77 16.78
C ARG A 48 6.66 -5.08 15.41
N GLU A 49 7.51 -5.56 14.52
CA GLU A 49 7.16 -6.15 13.23
C GLU A 49 7.37 -7.66 13.25
N LEU A 50 6.49 -8.34 12.52
CA LEU A 50 6.65 -9.74 12.15
C LEU A 50 7.20 -9.81 10.72
N PHE A 51 8.31 -10.48 10.56
CA PHE A 51 8.97 -10.75 9.28
C PHE A 51 8.65 -12.18 8.86
N LEU A 52 8.07 -12.34 7.69
CA LEU A 52 7.87 -13.60 6.99
C LEU A 52 8.68 -13.53 5.70
N GLY A 53 9.75 -14.33 5.58
CA GLY A 53 10.67 -14.20 4.46
C GLY A 53 11.16 -15.55 3.91
N ASN A 54 11.46 -15.58 2.62
CA ASN A 54 12.15 -16.65 1.93
C ASN A 54 13.14 -16.05 0.92
N ALA A 55 13.75 -16.85 0.04
CA ALA A 55 14.72 -16.35 -0.93
C ALA A 55 14.14 -15.41 -2.00
N ASP A 56 12.83 -15.43 -2.24
CA ASP A 56 12.18 -14.63 -3.28
C ASP A 56 11.49 -13.38 -2.74
N VAL A 57 10.85 -13.49 -1.56
CA VAL A 57 9.92 -12.46 -1.03
C VAL A 57 10.03 -12.35 0.48
N GLN A 58 9.88 -11.14 0.99
CA GLN A 58 9.65 -10.84 2.41
C GLN A 58 8.36 -10.05 2.57
N ALA A 59 7.55 -10.43 3.55
CA ALA A 59 6.39 -9.65 4.00
C ALA A 59 6.61 -9.19 5.44
N VAL A 60 6.45 -7.90 5.70
CA VAL A 60 6.62 -7.31 7.03
C VAL A 60 5.27 -6.81 7.53
N VAL A 61 4.80 -7.39 8.62
CA VAL A 61 3.51 -7.05 9.24
C VAL A 61 3.76 -6.25 10.50
N LYS A 62 3.20 -5.04 10.59
CA LYS A 62 3.23 -4.26 11.82
C LYS A 62 2.34 -4.92 12.86
N LEU A 63 2.86 -5.22 14.04
CA LEU A 63 2.13 -5.84 15.15
C LEU A 63 1.35 -4.79 15.97
N ASP A 64 0.74 -3.86 15.27
CA ASP A 64 -0.24 -2.94 15.81
C ASP A 64 -1.67 -3.52 15.66
N ALA A 65 -2.67 -2.76 16.11
CA ALA A 65 -4.06 -3.19 16.06
C ALA A 65 -4.60 -3.47 14.63
N HIS A 66 -3.91 -3.03 13.58
CA HIS A 66 -4.37 -3.20 12.19
C HIS A 66 -3.86 -4.49 11.54
N ALA A 67 -2.77 -5.08 12.05
CA ALA A 67 -2.12 -6.26 11.47
C ALA A 67 -1.99 -6.17 9.94
N ALA A 68 -1.63 -4.98 9.44
CA ALA A 68 -1.45 -4.68 8.02
C ALA A 68 0.04 -4.73 7.66
N LEU A 69 0.35 -5.07 6.40
CA LEU A 69 1.73 -5.11 5.94
C LEU A 69 2.22 -3.68 5.69
N CYS A 70 3.39 -3.37 6.23
CA CYS A 70 4.15 -2.16 5.91
C CYS A 70 5.14 -2.37 4.76
N GLU A 71 5.56 -3.62 4.51
CA GLU A 71 6.46 -3.98 3.41
C GLU A 71 6.02 -5.28 2.74
N LEU A 72 6.24 -5.34 1.44
CA LEU A 72 6.17 -6.55 0.63
C LEU A 72 7.31 -6.47 -0.39
N ASP A 73 8.41 -7.09 -0.04
CA ASP A 73 9.67 -6.99 -0.74
C ASP A 73 9.82 -8.13 -1.75
N ALA A 74 10.10 -7.81 -2.99
CA ALA A 74 10.41 -8.76 -4.04
C ALA A 74 11.90 -8.66 -4.39
N TYR A 75 12.71 -9.61 -3.93
CA TYR A 75 14.17 -9.56 -4.09
C TYR A 75 14.58 -9.62 -5.55
N GLY A 76 13.92 -10.46 -6.36
CA GLY A 76 14.21 -10.57 -7.79
C GLY A 76 13.89 -9.31 -8.60
N LEU A 77 13.02 -8.44 -8.08
CA LEU A 77 12.66 -7.15 -8.69
C LEU A 77 13.34 -5.96 -7.99
N ALA A 78 14.05 -6.20 -6.89
CA ALA A 78 14.62 -5.19 -6.01
C ALA A 78 13.59 -4.08 -5.69
N HIS A 79 12.36 -4.49 -5.29
CA HIS A 79 11.23 -3.59 -5.12
C HIS A 79 10.40 -3.92 -3.88
N ASN A 80 9.99 -2.86 -3.15
CA ASN A 80 9.04 -2.94 -2.05
C ASN A 80 7.68 -2.40 -2.51
N PHE A 81 6.69 -3.28 -2.63
CA PHE A 81 5.31 -2.89 -2.99
C PHE A 81 4.59 -2.11 -1.89
N GLY A 82 5.09 -2.13 -0.65
CA GLY A 82 4.53 -1.40 0.49
C GLY A 82 5.08 0.04 0.66
N ASP A 83 6.03 0.48 -0.17
CA ASP A 83 6.66 1.82 -0.07
C ASP A 83 5.71 2.95 -0.50
N VAL A 84 4.65 3.16 0.25
CA VAL A 84 3.61 4.15 -0.04
C VAL A 84 3.56 5.23 1.04
N LEU A 85 3.66 6.50 0.62
CA LEU A 85 3.51 7.61 1.54
C LEU A 85 2.04 7.79 1.96
N THR A 86 1.85 7.87 3.26
CA THR A 86 0.59 8.33 3.86
C THR A 86 0.53 9.85 3.78
N GLN A 87 -0.57 10.40 3.29
CA GLN A 87 -0.79 11.84 3.28
C GLN A 87 -0.93 12.35 4.71
N ARG A 88 -0.06 13.25 5.11
CA ARG A 88 -0.07 13.89 6.43
C ARG A 88 -0.19 15.41 6.28
N ALA A 89 -0.69 16.07 7.30
CA ALA A 89 -0.67 17.53 7.35
C ALA A 89 0.79 18.03 7.33
N ALA A 90 1.16 18.75 6.28
CA ALA A 90 2.49 19.31 6.15
C ALA A 90 2.48 20.80 6.46
N HIS A 91 3.55 21.30 7.09
CA HIS A 91 3.66 22.70 7.48
C HIS A 91 3.51 23.66 6.29
N TYR A 92 4.05 23.30 5.14
CA TYR A 92 4.00 24.11 3.92
C TYR A 92 2.60 24.23 3.30
N TYR A 93 1.62 23.41 3.68
CA TYR A 93 0.23 23.55 3.23
C TYR A 93 -0.43 24.84 3.74
N ARG A 94 0.11 25.46 4.77
CA ARG A 94 -0.35 26.80 5.22
C ARG A 94 -0.23 27.85 4.11
N LYS A 95 0.75 27.70 3.21
CA LYS A 95 0.95 28.60 2.06
C LYS A 95 -0.16 28.45 1.02
N LEU A 96 -0.87 27.33 0.96
CA LEU A 96 -1.98 27.10 0.03
C LEU A 96 -3.24 27.90 0.42
N ASN A 97 -3.37 28.27 1.69
CA ASN A 97 -4.49 29.03 2.22
C ASN A 97 -4.25 30.56 2.19
N VAL A 98 -3.07 31.00 1.77
CA VAL A 98 -2.75 32.40 1.60
C VAL A 98 -3.13 32.75 0.17
N ALA A 99 -4.11 33.67 -0.01
CA ALA A 99 -4.40 34.23 -1.33
C ALA A 99 -3.09 34.78 -1.94
N PRO A 100 -2.85 34.64 -3.26
CA PRO A 100 -1.65 35.13 -3.87
C PRO A 100 -1.58 36.63 -3.60
N VAL A 101 -0.71 37.04 -2.70
CA VAL A 101 -0.36 38.47 -2.51
C VAL A 101 0.36 38.83 -3.79
N ALA A 102 -0.18 39.80 -4.53
CA ALA A 102 0.49 40.34 -5.68
C ALA A 102 1.92 40.72 -5.24
N ALA A 103 2.92 40.22 -5.95
CA ALA A 103 4.30 40.49 -5.62
C ALA A 103 4.51 41.98 -5.62
N GLU A 104 4.75 42.56 -4.44
CA GLU A 104 5.27 43.93 -4.35
C GLU A 104 6.67 43.91 -4.97
N GLU A 105 6.83 44.62 -6.07
CA GLU A 105 8.12 44.91 -6.68
C GLU A 105 8.95 45.73 -5.68
N GLY A 106 9.90 45.08 -5.00
CA GLY A 106 10.86 45.84 -4.23
C GLY A 106 11.56 45.23 -3.02
N ALA A 107 11.32 44.03 -2.63
CA ALA A 107 11.97 43.44 -1.46
C ALA A 107 12.78 42.21 -1.83
N GLY A 108 14.11 42.34 -1.87
CA GLY A 108 15.08 41.26 -1.76
C GLY A 108 14.95 40.08 -2.72
N ILE A 109 16.02 39.31 -2.90
CA ILE A 109 15.97 38.04 -3.65
C ILE A 109 15.17 37.04 -2.81
N ALA A 110 13.87 36.92 -3.12
CA ALA A 110 13.02 35.89 -2.52
C ALA A 110 13.60 34.50 -2.84
N SER A 111 13.79 33.68 -1.82
CA SER A 111 14.17 32.28 -1.98
C SER A 111 13.16 31.57 -2.91
N ALA A 112 13.63 30.63 -3.71
CA ALA A 112 12.75 29.80 -4.54
C ALA A 112 11.62 29.13 -3.71
N HIS A 113 11.88 28.88 -2.43
CA HIS A 113 10.91 28.32 -1.48
C HIS A 113 9.85 29.32 -0.99
N ASP A 114 10.06 30.62 -1.20
CA ASP A 114 9.09 31.66 -0.79
C ASP A 114 8.05 31.96 -1.88
N ARG A 115 8.29 31.47 -3.09
CA ARG A 115 7.35 31.63 -4.21
C ARG A 115 6.27 30.55 -4.13
N VAL A 116 5.01 30.97 -4.07
CA VAL A 116 3.86 30.08 -4.18
C VAL A 116 3.53 29.92 -5.66
N ALA A 117 4.03 28.85 -6.27
CA ALA A 117 3.70 28.46 -7.63
C ALA A 117 2.96 27.12 -7.61
N PHE A 118 2.15 26.86 -8.62
CA PHE A 118 1.37 25.63 -8.75
C PHE A 118 1.66 25.00 -10.11
N LYS A 119 2.09 23.75 -10.11
CA LYS A 119 2.17 22.93 -11.32
C LYS A 119 0.83 22.26 -11.61
N ASP A 120 0.12 21.89 -10.54
CA ASP A 120 -1.17 21.20 -10.59
C ASP A 120 -2.25 22.00 -9.88
N VAL A 121 -3.50 21.76 -10.25
CA VAL A 121 -4.65 22.28 -9.50
C VAL A 121 -4.77 21.49 -8.20
N ILE A 122 -4.59 22.17 -7.07
CA ILE A 122 -4.64 21.59 -5.74
C ILE A 122 -5.87 22.09 -5.00
N GLY A 123 -6.74 21.16 -4.63
CA GLY A 123 -7.92 21.43 -3.82
C GLY A 123 -7.76 20.95 -2.37
N PRO A 124 -8.70 21.32 -1.47
CA PRO A 124 -8.67 20.89 -0.07
C PRO A 124 -8.61 19.36 0.13
N ALA A 125 -9.23 18.61 -0.76
CA ALA A 125 -9.21 17.14 -0.71
C ALA A 125 -7.82 16.54 -0.99
N ASP A 126 -6.99 17.23 -1.78
CA ASP A 126 -5.65 16.75 -2.13
C ASP A 126 -4.65 16.85 -0.98
N ILE A 127 -4.93 17.71 0.01
CA ILE A 127 -4.09 17.94 1.19
C ILE A 127 -4.71 17.42 2.48
N ALA A 128 -5.88 16.80 2.41
CA ALA A 128 -6.53 16.20 3.56
C ALA A 128 -5.69 15.01 4.06
N PRO A 129 -5.41 14.93 5.37
CA PRO A 129 -4.66 13.81 5.91
C PRO A 129 -5.43 12.49 5.75
N ASP A 130 -4.71 11.42 5.46
CA ASP A 130 -5.28 10.08 5.51
C ASP A 130 -5.70 9.74 6.94
N ALA A 131 -6.84 9.08 7.10
CA ALA A 131 -7.37 8.67 8.40
C ALA A 131 -6.51 7.58 9.07
N ARG A 132 -5.75 6.83 8.28
CA ARG A 132 -4.86 5.75 8.72
C ARG A 132 -3.66 5.60 7.79
N PRO A 133 -2.57 4.93 8.23
CA PRO A 133 -1.42 4.67 7.36
C PRO A 133 -1.81 3.89 6.10
N ARG A 134 -1.21 4.25 4.97
CA ARG A 134 -1.35 3.53 3.70
C ARG A 134 -0.52 2.26 3.74
N ARG A 135 -1.18 1.12 3.94
CA ARG A 135 -0.56 -0.20 4.04
C ARG A 135 -1.25 -1.21 3.13
N LEU A 136 -0.65 -2.37 2.99
CA LEU A 136 -1.26 -3.51 2.29
C LEU A 136 -2.12 -4.30 3.26
N PHE A 137 -3.26 -4.79 2.79
CA PHE A 137 -4.23 -5.54 3.59
C PHE A 137 -4.73 -4.76 4.81
N ALA A 138 -5.11 -3.51 4.57
CA ALA A 138 -5.78 -2.67 5.56
C ALA A 138 -7.29 -2.89 5.49
N ASP A 139 -7.85 -3.49 6.54
CA ASP A 139 -9.21 -4.01 6.52
C ASP A 139 -10.22 -3.00 7.06
N ALA A 140 -11.46 -3.04 6.55
CA ALA A 140 -12.58 -2.27 7.08
C ALA A 140 -13.89 -3.06 7.00
N TRP A 141 -14.75 -2.81 7.97
CA TRP A 141 -16.11 -3.32 8.05
C TRP A 141 -17.09 -2.17 7.92
N HIS A 142 -17.94 -2.24 6.92
CA HIS A 142 -18.98 -1.23 6.65
C HIS A 142 -20.34 -1.79 7.07
N ARG A 143 -20.90 -1.20 8.10
CA ARG A 143 -22.22 -1.56 8.62
C ARG A 143 -23.33 -1.09 7.68
N LEU A 144 -24.50 -1.71 7.81
CA LEU A 144 -25.68 -1.34 7.01
C LEU A 144 -26.20 0.07 7.32
N ASP A 145 -25.90 0.61 8.50
CA ASP A 145 -26.23 1.99 8.90
C ASP A 145 -25.27 3.05 8.31
N GLY A 146 -24.24 2.62 7.57
CA GLY A 146 -23.26 3.49 6.93
C GLY A 146 -22.00 3.75 7.78
N GLU A 147 -21.96 3.28 9.03
CA GLU A 147 -20.76 3.39 9.85
C GLU A 147 -19.66 2.44 9.34
N THR A 148 -18.40 2.88 9.48
CA THR A 148 -17.22 2.08 9.18
C THR A 148 -16.45 1.78 10.46
N ALA A 149 -16.25 0.49 10.73
CA ALA A 149 -15.40 0.00 11.80
C ALA A 149 -14.10 -0.59 11.21
N TRP A 150 -13.00 -0.42 11.93
CA TRP A 150 -11.73 -1.05 11.59
C TRP A 150 -11.45 -2.17 12.58
N PRO A 151 -11.27 -3.42 12.11
CA PRO A 151 -10.93 -4.52 13.01
C PRO A 151 -9.71 -4.21 13.85
N GLN A 152 -9.77 -4.56 15.13
CA GLN A 152 -8.69 -4.37 16.10
C GLN A 152 -8.08 -5.73 16.39
N TYR A 153 -7.06 -6.08 15.63
CA TYR A 153 -6.45 -7.40 15.67
C TYR A 153 -5.52 -7.58 16.87
N ALA A 154 -5.68 -8.71 17.55
CA ALA A 154 -4.69 -9.24 18.46
C ALA A 154 -3.87 -10.32 17.75
N ALA A 155 -2.56 -10.29 17.96
CA ALA A 155 -1.67 -11.31 17.41
C ALA A 155 -1.92 -12.66 18.12
N GLY A 156 -2.13 -13.69 17.32
CA GLY A 156 -2.25 -15.08 17.78
C GLY A 156 -0.93 -15.83 17.64
N ALA A 157 -1.00 -17.05 17.11
CA ALA A 157 0.17 -17.89 16.92
C ALA A 157 0.94 -17.54 15.64
N PHE A 158 2.26 -17.46 15.75
CA PHE A 158 3.19 -17.45 14.63
C PHE A 158 3.83 -18.82 14.52
N LYS A 159 3.67 -19.49 13.40
CA LYS A 159 4.10 -20.90 13.23
C LYS A 159 5.12 -21.04 12.10
N ALA A 160 6.36 -21.36 12.49
CA ALA A 160 7.32 -22.01 11.59
C ALA A 160 7.08 -23.53 11.63
N PRO A 161 7.24 -24.29 10.53
CA PRO A 161 7.75 -23.88 9.23
C PRO A 161 6.67 -23.39 8.24
N LEU A 162 5.41 -23.32 8.65
CA LEU A 162 4.29 -23.00 7.74
C LEU A 162 4.27 -21.54 7.27
N MET A 163 5.20 -20.70 7.70
CA MET A 163 5.28 -19.28 7.30
C MET A 163 3.93 -18.59 7.42
N ASN A 164 3.24 -18.81 8.54
CA ASN A 164 1.90 -18.31 8.72
C ASN A 164 1.76 -17.53 10.03
N ALA A 165 0.99 -16.43 9.95
CA ALA A 165 0.65 -15.59 11.09
C ALA A 165 -0.87 -15.47 11.20
N VAL A 166 -1.39 -15.66 12.41
CA VAL A 166 -2.83 -15.60 12.70
C VAL A 166 -3.11 -14.40 13.58
N PHE A 167 -4.10 -13.60 13.19
CA PHE A 167 -4.59 -12.45 13.93
C PHE A 167 -6.10 -12.59 14.10
N THR A 168 -6.63 -12.17 15.24
CA THR A 168 -8.07 -12.22 15.53
C THR A 168 -8.57 -10.89 16.04
N SER A 169 -9.78 -10.52 15.67
CA SER A 169 -10.46 -9.31 16.12
C SER A 169 -11.92 -9.62 16.41
N PRO A 170 -12.47 -9.19 17.56
CA PRO A 170 -13.91 -9.17 17.73
C PRO A 170 -14.53 -8.15 16.78
N LEU A 171 -15.72 -8.43 16.28
CA LEU A 171 -16.44 -7.57 15.35
C LEU A 171 -17.96 -7.72 15.55
N ASP A 172 -18.61 -6.70 16.11
CA ASP A 172 -20.07 -6.59 16.24
C ASP A 172 -20.77 -7.87 16.78
N GLY A 173 -20.19 -8.49 17.79
CA GLY A 173 -20.69 -9.72 18.39
C GLY A 173 -20.20 -11.02 17.74
N GLY A 174 -19.50 -10.91 16.59
CA GLY A 174 -18.79 -11.99 15.93
C GLY A 174 -17.29 -11.86 16.04
N GLU A 175 -16.58 -12.57 15.20
CA GLU A 175 -15.12 -12.60 15.12
C GLU A 175 -14.65 -12.58 13.66
N ILE A 176 -13.57 -11.87 13.41
CA ILE A 176 -12.81 -11.97 12.19
C ILE A 176 -11.40 -12.49 12.49
N SER A 177 -10.99 -13.53 11.78
CA SER A 177 -9.61 -14.02 11.78
C SER A 177 -8.93 -13.67 10.47
N LYS A 178 -7.70 -13.16 10.54
CA LYS A 178 -6.83 -12.85 9.42
C LYS A 178 -5.62 -13.76 9.49
N ILE A 179 -5.38 -14.53 8.42
CA ILE A 179 -4.29 -15.51 8.35
C ILE A 179 -3.41 -15.12 7.17
N ILE A 180 -2.17 -14.74 7.47
CA ILE A 180 -1.18 -14.34 6.47
C ILE A 180 -0.22 -15.51 6.26
N THR A 181 -0.03 -15.92 5.01
CA THR A 181 0.84 -17.04 4.62
C THR A 181 1.71 -16.63 3.44
N LEU A 182 2.99 -16.95 3.51
CA LEU A 182 3.95 -16.74 2.43
C LEU A 182 4.42 -18.09 1.89
N ALA A 183 4.29 -18.32 0.58
CA ALA A 183 4.70 -19.55 -0.11
C ALA A 183 5.35 -19.21 -1.45
N GLY A 184 6.67 -19.39 -1.58
CA GLY A 184 7.42 -18.98 -2.77
C GLY A 184 7.22 -17.48 -3.03
N ARG A 185 6.75 -17.15 -4.23
CA ARG A 185 6.47 -15.77 -4.67
C ARG A 185 5.03 -15.33 -4.43
N THR A 186 4.27 -16.08 -3.66
CA THR A 186 2.86 -15.80 -3.41
C THR A 186 2.63 -15.48 -1.94
N LEU A 187 2.12 -14.29 -1.68
CA LEU A 187 1.54 -13.90 -0.41
C LEU A 187 0.04 -14.18 -0.45
N GLN A 188 -0.45 -14.92 0.52
CA GLN A 188 -1.87 -15.24 0.66
C GLN A 188 -2.39 -14.72 2.00
N VAL A 189 -3.52 -14.04 1.98
CA VAL A 189 -4.23 -13.59 3.19
C VAL A 189 -5.65 -14.15 3.16
N ALA A 190 -5.95 -15.02 4.13
CA ALA A 190 -7.27 -15.60 4.31
C ALA A 190 -7.98 -14.91 5.48
N TYR A 191 -9.26 -14.60 5.27
CA TYR A 191 -10.15 -14.03 6.27
C TYR A 191 -11.27 -15.03 6.60
N ARG A 192 -11.50 -15.26 7.87
CA ARG A 192 -12.62 -16.05 8.38
C ARG A 192 -13.51 -15.14 9.21
N LEU A 193 -14.69 -14.87 8.70
CA LEU A 193 -15.72 -14.09 9.38
C LEU A 193 -16.70 -15.07 10.02
N ARG A 194 -16.91 -14.97 11.33
CA ARG A 194 -17.81 -15.85 12.10
C ARG A 194 -18.81 -15.03 12.88
N ASN A 195 -20.09 -15.34 12.75
CA ASN A 195 -21.19 -14.70 13.46
C ASN A 195 -21.19 -13.17 13.33
N VAL A 196 -20.64 -12.63 12.25
CA VAL A 196 -20.68 -11.19 11.97
C VAL A 196 -22.07 -10.82 11.43
N PRO A 197 -22.60 -9.63 11.75
CA PRO A 197 -23.87 -9.17 11.18
C PRO A 197 -23.74 -8.92 9.68
N GLY A 198 -24.85 -8.69 9.00
CA GLY A 198 -24.85 -8.26 7.61
C GLY A 198 -24.09 -6.94 7.42
N GLY A 199 -23.41 -6.80 6.30
CA GLY A 199 -22.62 -5.61 6.00
C GLY A 199 -21.73 -5.80 4.77
N ARG A 200 -20.66 -5.00 4.68
CA ARG A 200 -19.66 -5.11 3.62
C ARG A 200 -18.25 -5.15 4.23
N PHE A 201 -17.51 -6.18 3.89
CA PHE A 201 -16.09 -6.28 4.26
C PHE A 201 -15.24 -5.75 3.12
N SER A 202 -14.26 -4.91 3.41
CA SER A 202 -13.30 -4.41 2.43
C SER A 202 -11.87 -4.56 2.88
N VAL A 203 -10.98 -4.71 1.90
CA VAL A 203 -9.53 -4.81 2.07
C VAL A 203 -8.86 -3.84 1.11
N ASP A 204 -8.06 -2.93 1.66
CA ASP A 204 -7.26 -2.00 0.86
C ASP A 204 -5.85 -2.53 0.65
N LEU A 205 -5.40 -2.49 -0.59
CA LEU A 205 -4.04 -2.76 -1.03
C LEU A 205 -3.45 -1.47 -1.61
N ASN A 206 -2.57 -0.82 -0.85
CA ASN A 206 -1.88 0.38 -1.34
C ASN A 206 -0.53 -0.06 -1.93
N LEU A 207 -0.47 -0.19 -3.25
CA LEU A 207 0.65 -0.79 -3.97
C LEU A 207 1.53 0.29 -4.60
N ALA A 208 2.78 0.38 -4.16
CA ALA A 208 3.79 1.21 -4.81
C ALA A 208 4.17 0.58 -6.15
N MET A 209 3.70 1.20 -7.25
CA MET A 209 4.04 0.77 -8.60
C MET A 209 4.99 1.80 -9.23
N PRO A 210 6.14 1.39 -9.84
CA PRO A 210 7.11 2.32 -10.42
C PRO A 210 6.55 3.17 -11.56
N SER A 211 5.67 2.60 -12.37
CA SER A 211 5.01 3.29 -13.47
C SER A 211 3.71 3.90 -12.97
N CYS A 212 3.76 5.17 -12.58
CA CYS A 212 2.60 5.85 -12.01
C CYS A 212 1.51 6.13 -13.04
N ASP A 213 1.90 6.50 -14.25
CA ASP A 213 1.02 6.83 -15.38
C ASP A 213 1.65 6.42 -16.70
N GLY A 214 0.86 6.35 -17.75
CA GLY A 214 1.32 6.09 -19.09
C GLY A 214 1.33 4.63 -19.53
N TYR A 215 2.09 4.36 -20.60
CA TYR A 215 2.06 3.08 -21.32
C TYR A 215 2.84 1.96 -20.64
N THR A 216 3.60 2.25 -19.59
CA THR A 216 4.47 1.30 -18.91
C THR A 216 3.80 0.58 -17.77
N GLY A 217 2.80 1.19 -17.11
CA GLY A 217 2.03 0.60 -16.04
C GLY A 217 0.55 0.45 -16.38
N ARG A 218 0.00 -0.76 -16.31
CA ARG A 218 -1.35 -1.05 -16.80
C ARG A 218 -2.04 -2.17 -16.02
N TYR A 219 -3.35 -2.06 -15.94
CA TYR A 219 -4.19 -3.15 -15.47
C TYR A 219 -4.50 -4.10 -16.62
N ILE A 220 -4.40 -5.41 -16.36
CA ILE A 220 -4.80 -6.47 -17.29
C ILE A 220 -5.87 -7.31 -16.61
N LEU A 221 -7.02 -7.45 -17.28
CA LEU A 221 -8.15 -8.23 -16.80
C LEU A 221 -7.95 -9.73 -17.04
N ALA A 222 -8.84 -10.55 -16.49
CA ALA A 222 -8.77 -12.01 -16.62
C ALA A 222 -8.86 -12.51 -18.07
N ASP A 223 -9.53 -11.75 -18.94
CA ASP A 223 -9.65 -12.03 -20.37
C ASP A 223 -8.46 -11.50 -21.21
N GLY A 224 -7.46 -10.88 -20.57
CA GLY A 224 -6.30 -10.29 -21.20
C GLY A 224 -6.51 -8.87 -21.69
N SER A 225 -7.69 -8.28 -21.56
CA SER A 225 -7.95 -6.89 -21.95
C SER A 225 -7.25 -5.90 -21.02
N ILE A 226 -6.89 -4.74 -21.57
CA ILE A 226 -6.18 -3.66 -20.87
C ILE A 226 -7.09 -2.44 -20.85
N PRO A 227 -7.88 -2.23 -19.79
CA PRO A 227 -8.82 -1.13 -19.71
C PRO A 227 -8.14 0.23 -19.56
N CYS A 228 -7.07 0.31 -18.75
CA CYS A 228 -6.40 1.57 -18.42
C CYS A 228 -5.04 1.36 -17.76
N GLY A 229 -4.32 2.47 -17.52
CA GLY A 229 -3.08 2.53 -16.73
C GLY A 229 -3.35 2.84 -15.26
N PHE A 230 -2.29 2.79 -14.43
CA PHE A 230 -2.40 2.96 -12.97
C PHE A 230 -2.85 4.37 -12.55
N GLY A 231 -2.58 5.39 -13.36
CA GLY A 231 -3.02 6.77 -13.12
C GLY A 231 -4.51 7.01 -13.35
N GLN A 232 -5.27 5.99 -13.75
CA GLN A 232 -6.68 6.08 -14.07
C GLN A 232 -7.52 5.26 -13.09
N ALA A 233 -8.78 5.69 -12.90
CA ALA A 233 -9.74 4.95 -12.08
C ALA A 233 -10.24 3.71 -12.83
N LEU A 234 -10.36 2.60 -12.12
CA LEU A 234 -10.93 1.35 -12.62
C LEU A 234 -11.93 0.81 -11.61
N ASP A 235 -13.14 0.48 -12.06
CA ASP A 235 -14.17 -0.18 -11.29
C ASP A 235 -14.59 -1.48 -11.98
N LEU A 236 -14.43 -2.60 -11.29
CA LEU A 236 -14.82 -3.93 -11.77
C LEU A 236 -15.80 -4.54 -10.77
N ALA A 237 -17.00 -4.81 -11.23
CA ALA A 237 -17.95 -5.61 -10.48
C ALA A 237 -17.69 -7.10 -10.71
N VAL A 238 -17.81 -7.89 -9.64
CA VAL A 238 -17.80 -9.37 -9.73
C VAL A 238 -16.56 -9.93 -10.44
N SER A 239 -15.38 -9.44 -10.10
CA SER A 239 -14.10 -9.93 -10.62
C SER A 239 -13.41 -10.88 -9.63
N GLN A 240 -12.53 -11.75 -10.11
CA GLN A 240 -11.69 -12.61 -9.26
C GLN A 240 -10.18 -12.46 -9.55
N ARG A 241 -9.82 -11.71 -10.58
CA ARG A 241 -8.42 -11.55 -10.99
C ARG A 241 -8.18 -10.18 -11.58
N LEU A 242 -7.05 -9.59 -11.18
CA LEU A 242 -6.50 -8.36 -11.76
C LEU A 242 -4.99 -8.48 -11.79
N THR A 243 -4.37 -8.20 -12.94
CA THR A 243 -2.91 -8.15 -13.04
C THR A 243 -2.46 -6.70 -13.16
N LEU A 244 -1.48 -6.33 -12.36
CA LEU A 244 -0.77 -5.06 -12.44
C LEU A 244 0.55 -5.34 -13.16
N ASP A 245 0.63 -4.97 -14.44
CA ASP A 245 1.80 -5.17 -15.28
C ASP A 245 2.60 -3.87 -15.37
N ASP A 246 3.90 -3.93 -15.06
CA ASP A 246 4.74 -2.75 -15.00
C ASP A 246 6.11 -3.01 -15.65
N ARG A 247 6.34 -2.36 -16.77
CA ARG A 247 7.56 -2.52 -17.57
C ARG A 247 8.79 -1.87 -16.92
N VAL A 248 8.61 -0.84 -16.10
CA VAL A 248 9.71 -0.21 -15.35
C VAL A 248 10.10 -1.09 -14.18
N LEU A 249 9.13 -1.82 -13.61
CA LEU A 249 9.38 -2.84 -12.60
C LEU A 249 10.13 -4.04 -13.21
N GLY A 250 9.85 -4.37 -14.48
CA GLY A 250 10.29 -5.60 -15.13
C GLY A 250 9.54 -6.82 -14.61
N GLY A 251 8.24 -6.66 -14.37
CA GLY A 251 7.40 -7.73 -13.85
C GLY A 251 5.97 -7.32 -13.58
N SER A 252 5.23 -8.23 -12.97
CA SER A 252 3.82 -8.02 -12.68
C SER A 252 3.44 -8.56 -11.31
N LEU A 253 2.37 -7.99 -10.74
CA LEU A 253 1.70 -8.46 -9.55
C LEU A 253 0.32 -8.99 -9.93
N VAL A 254 0.05 -10.27 -9.66
CA VAL A 254 -1.23 -10.90 -9.95
C VAL A 254 -2.05 -10.99 -8.68
N LEU A 255 -3.10 -10.20 -8.63
CA LEU A 255 -4.11 -10.23 -7.58
C LEU A 255 -5.18 -11.27 -7.95
N SER A 256 -5.48 -12.18 -7.03
CA SER A 256 -6.56 -13.16 -7.17
C SER A 256 -7.39 -13.23 -5.89
N ALA A 257 -8.70 -13.40 -6.04
CA ALA A 257 -9.65 -13.60 -4.95
C ALA A 257 -10.33 -14.96 -5.07
N SER A 258 -10.53 -15.65 -3.95
CA SER A 258 -11.18 -16.98 -3.91
C SER A 258 -12.65 -16.95 -4.30
N ARG A 259 -13.28 -15.78 -4.20
CA ARG A 259 -14.69 -15.54 -4.54
C ARG A 259 -14.80 -14.25 -5.36
N PRO A 260 -15.85 -14.12 -6.17
CA PRO A 260 -16.14 -12.88 -6.87
C PRO A 260 -16.18 -11.68 -5.91
N VAL A 261 -15.58 -10.57 -6.32
CA VAL A 261 -15.36 -9.38 -5.50
C VAL A 261 -15.52 -8.13 -6.35
N ASP A 262 -16.03 -7.06 -5.76
CA ASP A 262 -15.98 -5.74 -6.36
C ASP A 262 -14.56 -5.18 -6.18
N ILE A 263 -13.89 -4.83 -7.28
CA ILE A 263 -12.55 -4.24 -7.28
C ILE A 263 -12.65 -2.79 -7.70
N ARG A 264 -12.11 -1.89 -6.87
CA ARG A 264 -11.90 -0.48 -7.22
C ARG A 264 -10.42 -0.17 -7.21
N ALA A 265 -9.89 0.38 -8.29
CA ALA A 265 -8.54 0.90 -8.32
C ALA A 265 -8.56 2.42 -8.48
N ARG A 266 -7.74 3.12 -7.69
CA ARG A 266 -7.61 4.58 -7.70
C ARG A 266 -6.15 4.95 -7.52
N PRO A 267 -5.62 5.92 -8.27
CA PRO A 267 -4.31 6.48 -7.98
C PRO A 267 -4.32 7.26 -6.67
N HIS A 268 -3.30 7.05 -5.86
CA HIS A 268 -3.07 7.87 -4.66
C HIS A 268 -2.00 8.90 -4.95
N TYR A 269 -2.32 10.16 -4.68
CA TYR A 269 -1.40 11.28 -4.84
C TYR A 269 -1.09 11.92 -3.49
N THR A 270 0.15 12.37 -3.33
CA THR A 270 0.52 13.31 -2.26
C THR A 270 0.91 14.65 -2.87
N VAL A 271 0.64 15.72 -2.16
CA VAL A 271 1.03 17.08 -2.57
C VAL A 271 2.38 17.41 -1.96
N SER A 272 3.31 17.81 -2.79
CA SER A 272 4.65 18.23 -2.39
C SER A 272 5.00 19.60 -2.92
N GLN A 273 5.87 20.32 -2.20
CA GLN A 273 6.43 21.58 -2.66
C GLN A 273 7.83 21.33 -3.19
N SER A 274 8.02 21.52 -4.51
CA SER A 274 9.33 21.53 -5.17
C SER A 274 9.79 22.96 -5.41
N GLU A 275 11.00 23.14 -5.97
CA GLU A 275 11.50 24.46 -6.39
C GLU A 275 10.61 25.11 -7.45
N ALA A 276 9.92 24.31 -8.25
CA ALA A 276 9.02 24.77 -9.30
C ALA A 276 7.56 24.95 -8.85
N GLY A 277 7.26 24.73 -7.55
CA GLY A 277 5.94 24.93 -6.97
C GLY A 277 5.30 23.65 -6.40
N PHE A 278 4.00 23.77 -6.10
CA PHE A 278 3.21 22.67 -5.58
C PHE A 278 2.81 21.72 -6.71
N GLU A 279 3.01 20.43 -6.48
CA GLU A 279 2.72 19.37 -7.45
C GLU A 279 2.10 18.13 -6.79
N LYS A 280 1.28 17.41 -7.55
CA LYS A 280 0.72 16.12 -7.17
C LYS A 280 1.63 15.01 -7.66
N ILE A 281 2.08 14.17 -6.75
CA ILE A 281 2.94 13.03 -7.08
C ILE A 281 2.21 11.75 -6.73
N MET A 282 2.00 10.91 -7.73
CA MET A 282 1.39 9.60 -7.53
C MET A 282 2.31 8.72 -6.70
N GLN A 283 1.78 8.14 -5.64
CA GLN A 283 2.50 7.30 -4.69
C GLN A 283 2.15 5.82 -4.84
N ALA A 284 0.93 5.52 -5.27
CA ALA A 284 0.44 4.16 -5.31
C ALA A 284 -0.74 3.96 -6.27
N ALA A 285 -0.90 2.73 -6.72
CA ALA A 285 -2.17 2.18 -7.18
C ALA A 285 -2.89 1.60 -5.94
N CYS A 286 -3.95 2.28 -5.48
CA CYS A 286 -4.76 1.82 -4.35
C CYS A 286 -5.90 0.96 -4.86
N ILE A 287 -5.92 -0.32 -4.47
CA ILE A 287 -6.94 -1.27 -4.85
C ILE A 287 -7.75 -1.62 -3.62
N THR A 288 -9.07 -1.39 -3.70
CA THR A 288 -10.03 -1.83 -2.68
C THR A 288 -10.80 -3.02 -3.22
N LEU A 289 -10.73 -4.14 -2.49
CA LEU A 289 -11.57 -5.31 -2.71
C LEU A 289 -12.72 -5.26 -1.71
N SER A 290 -13.96 -5.49 -2.15
CA SER A 290 -15.08 -5.47 -1.22
C SER A 290 -16.12 -6.53 -1.53
N TRP A 291 -16.62 -7.19 -0.46
CA TRP A 291 -17.63 -8.25 -0.51
C TRP A 291 -18.85 -7.87 0.32
N PRO A 292 -20.07 -8.08 -0.17
CA PRO A 292 -21.23 -8.13 0.69
C PRO A 292 -21.14 -9.38 1.60
N ILE A 293 -21.45 -9.22 2.87
CA ILE A 293 -21.45 -10.31 3.86
C ILE A 293 -22.89 -10.45 4.37
N ASP A 294 -23.48 -11.59 4.07
CA ASP A 294 -24.85 -11.94 4.42
C ASP A 294 -24.98 -13.29 5.15
N ALA A 295 -23.85 -14.00 5.27
CA ALA A 295 -23.80 -15.34 5.85
C ALA A 295 -23.21 -15.32 7.26
N VAL A 296 -23.69 -16.24 8.12
CA VAL A 296 -23.23 -16.41 9.51
C VAL A 296 -21.74 -16.75 9.59
N SER A 297 -21.21 -17.42 8.57
CA SER A 297 -19.78 -17.73 8.46
C SER A 297 -19.34 -17.64 7.01
N GLN A 298 -18.23 -16.94 6.77
CA GLN A 298 -17.69 -16.78 5.43
C GLN A 298 -16.15 -16.82 5.45
N GLU A 299 -15.57 -17.48 4.45
CA GLU A 299 -14.13 -17.49 4.23
C GLU A 299 -13.81 -16.82 2.90
N LEU A 300 -12.85 -15.89 2.93
CA LEU A 300 -12.38 -15.12 1.80
C LEU A 300 -10.86 -15.23 1.76
N THR A 301 -10.29 -15.39 0.57
CA THR A 301 -8.84 -15.44 0.41
C THR A 301 -8.42 -14.49 -0.71
N ILE A 302 -7.38 -13.72 -0.46
CA ILE A 302 -6.70 -12.87 -1.42
C ILE A 302 -5.28 -13.41 -1.60
N SER A 303 -4.85 -13.55 -2.84
CA SER A 303 -3.48 -13.93 -3.17
C SER A 303 -2.83 -12.85 -4.02
N LEU A 304 -1.59 -12.51 -3.70
CA LEU A 304 -0.71 -11.67 -4.49
C LEU A 304 0.47 -12.52 -4.96
N GLU A 305 0.55 -12.79 -6.26
CA GLU A 305 1.65 -13.51 -6.88
C GLU A 305 2.56 -12.53 -7.62
N ILE A 306 3.87 -12.57 -7.32
CA ILE A 306 4.88 -11.70 -7.90
C ILE A 306 5.58 -12.44 -9.04
N LEU A 307 5.52 -11.87 -10.24
CA LEU A 307 6.12 -12.43 -11.44
C LEU A 307 7.18 -11.46 -11.97
N ALA A 308 8.40 -11.94 -12.18
CA ALA A 308 9.45 -11.19 -12.89
C ALA A 308 9.40 -11.56 -14.38
N ASP A 309 9.64 -10.57 -15.24
CA ASP A 309 9.83 -10.81 -16.67
C ASP A 309 11.05 -11.70 -16.92
N LYS A 310 11.01 -12.51 -17.96
CA LYS A 310 12.11 -13.42 -18.29
C LYS A 310 13.21 -12.71 -19.05
#